data_1912fd3834d2eed939b052964db49814
#
_entry.id   1912fd3834d2eed939b052964db49814
#
_cell.length_a   1.000
_cell.length_b   1.000
_cell.length_c   1.000
_cell.angle_alpha   90.00
_cell.angle_beta   90.00
_cell.angle_gamma   90.00
#
_symmetry.space_group_name_H-M   'P 1'
#
loop_
_entity.id
_entity.type
_entity.pdbx_description
1 polymer ?
#
loop_
_entity_poly.entity_id
_entity_poly.type
_entity_poly.pdbx_seq_one_letter_code
_entity_poly.pdbx_strand_id
1 'polypeptide(L)'
;MATACIPQVTFEFHDQLKPVVARFDQAQASTDGGAVLLKALDDQLQLTNQLAGCLVDRRDPDKIRHTVRDLLRQRIFGLACGYEDANDAARLADDPLHKLTVGRDPVTGAALASQPTLSRFENAVSPRALYRLGRTVAMTVIAHHQQRLKGRAQRITIDLDPTDDPTHGQQAFTFFNGHYDTWCYLPLVATLTFNDETEQYLVAIVLRPGNSPAKHGACGLLRTLLQHLRRAFPGAAFRVRVDGGFAGNDWLDVLERQRVEYVVGLASNVRLVRCAGRLLGEAHGLSKYSGRTEHVFGETLYAA
;
A
#
# COMPACT_ATOMS: atom_id res chain seq x y z
N MET A 1 -1.87 12.64 -44.46
CA MET A 1 -1.79 11.31 -45.10
C MET A 1 -2.03 10.30 -43.99
N ALA A 2 -3.16 9.59 -44.04
CA ALA A 2 -3.40 8.50 -43.08
C ALA A 2 -2.44 7.36 -43.46
N THR A 3 -1.52 7.04 -42.59
CA THR A 3 -0.67 5.85 -42.71
C THR A 3 -1.62 4.65 -42.62
N ALA A 4 -1.80 3.93 -43.72
CA ALA A 4 -2.53 2.66 -43.72
C ALA A 4 -1.78 1.71 -42.79
N CYS A 5 -2.33 1.47 -41.62
CA CYS A 5 -1.80 0.49 -40.68
C CYS A 5 -1.91 -0.89 -41.36
N ILE A 6 -0.80 -1.62 -41.48
CA ILE A 6 -0.83 -2.99 -42.02
C ILE A 6 -1.58 -3.84 -40.98
N PRO A 7 -2.77 -4.34 -41.27
CA PRO A 7 -3.62 -5.00 -40.27
C PRO A 7 -3.11 -6.42 -39.90
N GLN A 8 -2.09 -6.91 -40.59
CA GLN A 8 -1.54 -8.24 -40.36
C GLN A 8 -0.04 -8.26 -40.68
N VAL A 9 0.74 -8.85 -39.77
CA VAL A 9 2.18 -9.11 -39.97
C VAL A 9 2.44 -10.60 -39.75
N THR A 10 3.18 -11.22 -40.70
CA THR A 10 3.59 -12.63 -40.60
C THR A 10 5.05 -12.69 -40.18
N PHE A 11 5.34 -13.47 -39.15
CA PHE A 11 6.69 -13.73 -38.65
C PHE A 11 7.08 -15.19 -38.94
N GLU A 12 8.26 -15.39 -39.46
CA GLU A 12 8.88 -16.72 -39.61
C GLU A 12 9.99 -16.85 -38.57
N PHE A 13 9.79 -17.72 -37.59
CA PHE A 13 10.79 -18.04 -36.58
C PHE A 13 11.46 -19.38 -36.90
N HIS A 14 12.77 -19.47 -36.74
CA HIS A 14 13.54 -20.66 -37.04
C HIS A 14 13.18 -21.89 -36.19
N ASP A 15 12.57 -21.67 -35.04
CA ASP A 15 12.14 -22.70 -34.07
C ASP A 15 10.66 -23.08 -34.23
N GLN A 16 9.95 -22.49 -35.19
CA GLN A 16 8.52 -22.71 -35.39
C GLN A 16 8.27 -23.38 -36.76
N LEU A 17 7.48 -24.46 -36.76
CA LEU A 17 7.11 -25.18 -37.98
C LEU A 17 6.08 -24.43 -38.84
N LYS A 18 5.42 -23.44 -38.31
CA LYS A 18 4.39 -22.63 -38.98
C LYS A 18 4.64 -21.15 -38.72
N PRO A 19 4.37 -20.30 -39.72
CA PRO A 19 4.49 -18.85 -39.53
C PRO A 19 3.50 -18.36 -38.47
N VAL A 20 3.96 -17.40 -37.63
CA VAL A 20 3.14 -16.72 -36.65
C VAL A 20 2.55 -15.47 -37.28
N VAL A 21 1.24 -15.36 -37.26
CA VAL A 21 0.51 -14.23 -37.85
C VAL A 21 0.01 -13.32 -36.72
N ALA A 22 0.47 -12.07 -36.72
CA ALA A 22 -0.08 -11.01 -35.86
C ALA A 22 -1.09 -10.19 -36.65
N ARG A 23 -2.28 -10.02 -36.10
CA ARG A 23 -3.34 -9.17 -36.66
C ARG A 23 -3.59 -7.99 -35.75
N PHE A 24 -3.76 -6.83 -36.36
CA PHE A 24 -4.08 -5.56 -35.69
C PHE A 24 -5.48 -5.08 -36.14
N ASP A 25 -6.42 -6.00 -36.14
CA ASP A 25 -7.79 -5.77 -36.63
C ASP A 25 -8.84 -5.65 -35.52
N GLN A 26 -8.40 -5.69 -34.25
CA GLN A 26 -9.27 -5.49 -33.09
C GLN A 26 -9.47 -4.00 -32.84
N ALA A 27 -10.70 -3.51 -33.06
CA ALA A 27 -11.07 -2.15 -32.74
C ALA A 27 -11.13 -1.87 -31.24
N GLN A 28 -11.22 -2.92 -30.42
CA GLN A 28 -11.37 -2.84 -28.96
C GLN A 28 -10.45 -3.89 -28.33
N ALA A 29 -9.25 -3.46 -27.95
CA ALA A 29 -8.26 -4.29 -27.25
C ALA A 29 -7.80 -3.56 -26.00
N SER A 30 -7.40 -4.33 -24.98
CA SER A 30 -6.75 -3.83 -23.77
C SER A 30 -5.45 -4.56 -23.54
N THR A 31 -4.45 -3.83 -23.04
CA THR A 31 -3.17 -4.39 -22.60
C THR A 31 -3.20 -4.92 -21.17
N ASP A 32 -4.22 -4.55 -20.38
CA ASP A 32 -4.29 -4.70 -18.93
C ASP A 32 -5.00 -5.99 -18.49
N GLY A 33 -4.82 -7.07 -19.25
CA GLY A 33 -5.49 -8.37 -19.02
C GLY A 33 -5.45 -8.87 -17.57
N GLY A 34 -4.38 -8.56 -16.83
CA GLY A 34 -4.24 -8.89 -15.42
C GLY A 34 -5.28 -8.24 -14.49
N ALA A 35 -5.90 -7.13 -14.88
CA ALA A 35 -6.91 -6.44 -14.07
C ALA A 35 -8.18 -7.28 -13.82
N VAL A 36 -8.43 -8.31 -14.63
CA VAL A 36 -9.51 -9.28 -14.39
C VAL A 36 -9.34 -9.98 -13.03
N LEU A 37 -8.11 -10.28 -12.63
CA LEU A 37 -7.82 -10.91 -11.34
C LEU A 37 -8.14 -9.96 -10.17
N LEU A 38 -7.82 -8.67 -10.32
CA LEU A 38 -8.16 -7.64 -9.33
C LEU A 38 -9.69 -7.51 -9.20
N LYS A 39 -10.41 -7.52 -10.30
CA LYS A 39 -11.88 -7.50 -10.31
C LYS A 39 -12.45 -8.72 -9.60
N ALA A 40 -11.94 -9.92 -9.90
CA ALA A 40 -12.39 -11.17 -9.26
C ALA A 40 -12.13 -11.14 -7.74
N LEU A 41 -10.96 -10.64 -7.32
CA LEU A 41 -10.64 -10.47 -5.90
C LEU A 41 -11.56 -9.44 -5.22
N ASP A 42 -11.81 -8.30 -5.86
CA ASP A 42 -12.73 -7.29 -5.32
C ASP A 42 -14.16 -7.82 -5.17
N ASP A 43 -14.61 -8.63 -6.13
CA ASP A 43 -15.93 -9.28 -6.04
C ASP A 43 -16.04 -10.26 -4.86
N GLN A 44 -14.93 -10.89 -4.45
CA GLN A 44 -14.88 -11.75 -3.26
C GLN A 44 -14.79 -10.93 -1.96
N LEU A 45 -13.89 -9.94 -1.92
CA LEU A 45 -13.65 -9.13 -0.72
C LEU A 45 -14.70 -8.04 -0.51
N GLN A 46 -15.41 -7.64 -1.57
CA GLN A 46 -16.32 -6.50 -1.59
C GLN A 46 -15.68 -5.19 -1.10
N LEU A 47 -14.35 -5.07 -1.31
CA LEU A 47 -13.56 -3.95 -0.77
C LEU A 47 -14.05 -2.61 -1.33
N THR A 48 -14.18 -2.50 -2.65
CA THR A 48 -14.64 -1.25 -3.28
C THR A 48 -16.06 -0.87 -2.88
N ASN A 49 -16.95 -1.84 -2.63
CA ASN A 49 -18.28 -1.58 -2.10
C ASN A 49 -18.23 -1.01 -0.67
N GLN A 50 -17.41 -1.61 0.19
CA GLN A 50 -17.23 -1.14 1.57
C GLN A 50 -16.62 0.27 1.59
N LEU A 51 -15.61 0.52 0.75
CA LEU A 51 -14.98 1.82 0.62
C LEU A 51 -15.95 2.88 0.08
N ALA A 52 -16.76 2.54 -0.93
CA ALA A 52 -17.79 3.45 -1.46
C ALA A 52 -18.80 3.84 -0.37
N GLY A 53 -19.18 2.92 0.51
CA GLY A 53 -20.03 3.20 1.67
C GLY A 53 -19.44 4.19 2.70
N CYS A 54 -18.13 4.43 2.66
CA CYS A 54 -17.49 5.45 3.48
C CYS A 54 -17.67 6.89 2.95
N LEU A 55 -18.04 7.02 1.68
CA LEU A 55 -18.15 8.29 0.99
C LEU A 55 -19.62 8.72 0.88
N VAL A 56 -19.86 9.99 1.09
CA VAL A 56 -21.21 10.57 0.95
C VAL A 56 -21.28 11.28 -0.40
N ASP A 57 -22.15 10.79 -1.27
CA ASP A 57 -22.45 11.45 -2.53
C ASP A 57 -23.42 12.61 -2.27
N ARG A 58 -22.95 13.84 -2.54
CA ARG A 58 -23.74 15.06 -2.39
C ARG A 58 -24.26 15.60 -3.72
N ARG A 59 -24.00 14.85 -4.81
CA ARG A 59 -24.46 15.26 -6.14
C ARG A 59 -25.96 15.03 -6.27
N ASP A 60 -26.56 15.77 -7.18
CA ASP A 60 -27.97 15.62 -7.58
C ASP A 60 -28.16 14.19 -8.17
N PRO A 61 -29.04 13.35 -7.59
CA PRO A 61 -29.25 11.98 -8.05
C PRO A 61 -29.59 11.87 -9.54
N ASP A 62 -30.36 12.82 -10.06
CA ASP A 62 -30.82 12.82 -11.47
C ASP A 62 -29.69 13.14 -12.46
N LYS A 63 -28.55 13.64 -11.97
CA LYS A 63 -27.39 14.01 -12.78
C LYS A 63 -26.20 13.05 -12.61
N ILE A 64 -26.35 11.99 -11.80
CA ILE A 64 -25.29 11.02 -11.58
C ILE A 64 -25.19 10.06 -12.77
N ARG A 65 -24.14 10.21 -13.58
CA ARG A 65 -23.78 9.25 -14.64
C ARG A 65 -22.83 8.14 -14.16
N HIS A 66 -22.01 8.45 -13.18
CA HIS A 66 -21.02 7.54 -12.57
C HIS A 66 -21.23 7.55 -11.06
N THR A 67 -21.54 6.42 -10.49
CA THR A 67 -21.71 6.28 -9.03
C THR A 67 -20.38 6.48 -8.31
N VAL A 68 -20.41 6.76 -7.01
CA VAL A 68 -19.19 6.82 -6.18
C VAL A 68 -18.38 5.52 -6.30
N ARG A 69 -19.06 4.38 -6.34
CA ARG A 69 -18.41 3.08 -6.52
C ARG A 69 -17.71 2.97 -7.88
N ASP A 70 -18.34 3.44 -8.96
CA ASP A 70 -17.74 3.40 -10.29
C ASP A 70 -16.48 4.26 -10.34
N LEU A 71 -16.53 5.48 -9.78
CA LEU A 71 -15.38 6.39 -9.72
C LEU A 71 -14.24 5.80 -8.90
N LEU A 72 -14.57 5.19 -7.76
CA LEU A 72 -13.59 4.55 -6.89
C LEU A 72 -12.93 3.35 -7.57
N ARG A 73 -13.72 2.48 -8.23
CA ARG A 73 -13.20 1.34 -9.00
C ARG A 73 -12.33 1.79 -10.15
N GLN A 74 -12.77 2.75 -10.94
CA GLN A 74 -11.99 3.30 -12.05
C GLN A 74 -10.64 3.81 -11.56
N ARG A 75 -10.61 4.49 -10.42
CA ARG A 75 -9.37 5.04 -9.87
C ARG A 75 -8.46 3.96 -9.28
N ILE A 76 -8.98 3.07 -8.45
CA ILE A 76 -8.20 1.99 -7.81
C ILE A 76 -7.63 1.03 -8.86
N PHE A 77 -8.44 0.56 -9.80
CA PHE A 77 -7.97 -0.36 -10.82
C PHE A 77 -7.03 0.31 -11.83
N GLY A 78 -7.27 1.60 -12.15
CA GLY A 78 -6.33 2.38 -12.95
C GLY A 78 -4.96 2.48 -12.28
N LEU A 79 -4.90 2.87 -11.02
CA LEU A 79 -3.64 2.92 -10.25
C LEU A 79 -2.94 1.56 -10.20
N ALA A 80 -3.68 0.48 -9.97
CA ALA A 80 -3.13 -0.87 -9.93
C ALA A 80 -2.58 -1.35 -11.29
N CYS A 81 -3.05 -0.76 -12.39
CA CYS A 81 -2.53 -1.00 -13.75
C CYS A 81 -1.43 -0.01 -14.17
N GLY A 82 -0.99 0.88 -13.27
CA GLY A 82 0.09 1.84 -13.53
C GLY A 82 -0.37 3.18 -14.12
N TYR A 83 -1.67 3.48 -14.11
CA TYR A 83 -2.21 4.78 -14.55
C TYR A 83 -2.35 5.73 -13.37
N GLU A 84 -1.25 6.33 -12.99
CA GLU A 84 -1.18 7.22 -11.81
C GLU A 84 -1.84 8.57 -12.08
N ASP A 85 -1.71 9.10 -13.30
CA ASP A 85 -2.27 10.37 -13.68
C ASP A 85 -3.77 10.25 -14.04
N ALA A 86 -4.58 11.16 -13.49
CA ALA A 86 -5.99 11.27 -13.85
C ALA A 86 -6.20 11.64 -15.34
N ASN A 87 -5.20 12.20 -16.03
CA ASN A 87 -5.23 12.48 -17.46
C ASN A 87 -5.36 11.20 -18.31
N ASP A 88 -4.89 10.05 -17.82
CA ASP A 88 -5.06 8.76 -18.49
C ASP A 88 -6.55 8.37 -18.64
N ALA A 89 -7.44 8.99 -17.87
CA ALA A 89 -8.87 8.73 -17.93
C ALA A 89 -9.46 8.92 -19.33
N ALA A 90 -8.90 9.84 -20.14
CA ALA A 90 -9.35 10.04 -21.51
C ALA A 90 -9.02 8.85 -22.41
N ARG A 91 -7.82 8.26 -22.22
CA ARG A 91 -7.35 7.08 -22.96
C ARG A 91 -8.11 5.82 -22.56
N LEU A 92 -8.42 5.69 -21.26
CA LEU A 92 -9.11 4.55 -20.72
C LEU A 92 -10.64 4.61 -20.83
N ALA A 93 -11.21 5.72 -21.29
CA ALA A 93 -12.64 5.96 -21.27
C ALA A 93 -13.45 4.85 -21.96
N ASP A 94 -12.93 4.33 -23.06
CA ASP A 94 -13.56 3.29 -23.85
C ASP A 94 -12.85 1.95 -23.84
N ASP A 95 -11.80 1.81 -23.01
CA ASP A 95 -11.09 0.55 -22.85
C ASP A 95 -12.03 -0.55 -22.33
N PRO A 96 -12.15 -1.69 -23.04
CA PRO A 96 -13.11 -2.74 -22.70
C PRO A 96 -12.83 -3.39 -21.35
N LEU A 97 -11.57 -3.54 -20.97
CA LEU A 97 -11.23 -4.16 -19.70
C LEU A 97 -11.50 -3.23 -18.53
N HIS A 98 -11.14 -1.95 -18.64
CA HIS A 98 -11.46 -0.97 -17.62
C HIS A 98 -12.98 -0.77 -17.46
N LYS A 99 -13.77 -0.84 -18.52
CA LYS A 99 -15.25 -0.92 -18.43
C LYS A 99 -15.69 -2.15 -17.63
N LEU A 100 -15.12 -3.33 -17.92
CA LEU A 100 -15.41 -4.57 -17.21
C LEU A 100 -15.09 -4.46 -15.71
N THR A 101 -13.94 -3.90 -15.34
CA THR A 101 -13.54 -3.76 -13.94
C THR A 101 -14.50 -2.88 -13.14
N VAL A 102 -15.10 -1.87 -13.78
CA VAL A 102 -16.13 -1.03 -13.17
C VAL A 102 -17.51 -1.70 -13.14
N GLY A 103 -17.68 -2.79 -13.86
CA GLY A 103 -18.94 -3.55 -13.93
C GLY A 103 -19.82 -3.13 -15.10
N ARG A 104 -19.25 -2.56 -16.15
CA ARG A 104 -19.93 -2.22 -17.41
C ARG A 104 -19.68 -3.28 -18.46
N ASP A 105 -20.60 -3.34 -19.44
CA ASP A 105 -20.35 -4.16 -20.63
C ASP A 105 -19.10 -3.64 -21.37
N PRO A 106 -18.14 -4.54 -21.69
CA PRO A 106 -16.87 -4.12 -22.29
C PRO A 106 -17.02 -3.50 -23.68
N VAL A 107 -18.04 -3.90 -24.45
CA VAL A 107 -18.25 -3.47 -25.84
C VAL A 107 -19.28 -2.34 -25.91
N THR A 108 -20.47 -2.56 -25.37
CA THR A 108 -21.62 -1.66 -25.51
C THR A 108 -21.79 -0.72 -24.32
N GLY A 109 -21.08 -0.96 -23.21
CA GLY A 109 -21.17 -0.12 -22.01
C GLY A 109 -20.74 1.32 -22.24
N ALA A 110 -21.40 2.26 -21.55
CA ALA A 110 -21.06 3.66 -21.61
C ALA A 110 -19.61 3.94 -21.22
N ALA A 111 -19.01 4.98 -21.78
CA ALA A 111 -17.66 5.43 -21.47
C ALA A 111 -17.47 5.67 -19.97
N LEU A 112 -16.24 5.47 -19.47
CA LEU A 112 -15.85 5.75 -18.10
C LEU A 112 -15.82 7.24 -17.79
N ALA A 113 -15.62 7.60 -16.53
CA ALA A 113 -15.60 8.99 -16.10
C ALA A 113 -14.38 9.73 -16.67
N SER A 114 -14.58 10.96 -17.08
CA SER A 114 -13.52 11.84 -17.58
C SER A 114 -12.62 12.35 -16.44
N GLN A 115 -11.42 12.80 -16.78
CA GLN A 115 -10.45 13.41 -15.86
C GLN A 115 -11.08 14.49 -14.95
N PRO A 116 -11.84 15.48 -15.45
CA PRO A 116 -12.44 16.49 -14.57
C PRO A 116 -13.44 15.90 -13.57
N THR A 117 -14.08 14.78 -13.91
CA THR A 117 -15.00 14.09 -13.00
C THR A 117 -14.24 13.37 -11.89
N LEU A 118 -13.14 12.68 -12.23
CA LEU A 118 -12.26 12.02 -11.25
C LEU A 118 -11.60 13.05 -10.33
N SER A 119 -11.07 14.15 -10.88
CA SER A 119 -10.46 15.22 -10.09
C SER A 119 -11.44 15.82 -9.07
N ARG A 120 -12.68 16.11 -9.51
CA ARG A 120 -13.72 16.59 -8.58
C ARG A 120 -14.07 15.56 -7.51
N PHE A 121 -14.10 14.29 -7.87
CA PHE A 121 -14.34 13.20 -6.94
C PHE A 121 -13.26 13.12 -5.86
N GLU A 122 -11.98 13.10 -6.24
CA GLU A 122 -10.84 13.04 -5.33
C GLU A 122 -10.80 14.26 -4.39
N ASN A 123 -10.98 15.47 -4.94
CA ASN A 123 -10.95 16.70 -4.15
C ASN A 123 -12.17 16.90 -3.25
N ALA A 124 -13.25 16.15 -3.43
CA ALA A 124 -14.46 16.27 -2.60
C ALA A 124 -14.38 15.44 -1.30
N VAL A 125 -13.35 14.61 -1.13
CA VAL A 125 -13.24 13.70 0.01
C VAL A 125 -12.87 14.45 1.28
N SER A 126 -13.70 14.35 2.32
CA SER A 126 -13.44 15.00 3.60
C SER A 126 -12.45 14.20 4.46
N PRO A 127 -11.74 14.85 5.43
CA PRO A 127 -10.86 14.15 6.38
C PRO A 127 -11.53 13.02 7.15
N ARG A 128 -12.83 13.19 7.50
CA ARG A 128 -13.62 12.13 8.15
C ARG A 128 -13.83 10.92 7.22
N ALA A 129 -14.02 11.16 5.93
CA ALA A 129 -14.18 10.11 4.95
C ALA A 129 -12.86 9.37 4.72
N LEU A 130 -11.72 10.08 4.64
CA LEU A 130 -10.39 9.49 4.57
C LEU A 130 -10.11 8.58 5.78
N TYR A 131 -10.43 9.05 6.99
CA TYR A 131 -10.30 8.21 8.19
C TYR A 131 -11.16 6.93 8.10
N ARG A 132 -12.42 7.04 7.63
CA ARG A 132 -13.30 5.88 7.45
C ARG A 132 -12.76 4.91 6.40
N LEU A 133 -12.23 5.42 5.27
CA LEU A 133 -11.59 4.61 4.23
C LEU A 133 -10.41 3.81 4.81
N GLY A 134 -9.47 4.47 5.48
CA GLY A 134 -8.33 3.81 6.10
C GLY A 134 -8.74 2.77 7.14
N ARG A 135 -9.72 3.10 7.99
CA ARG A 135 -10.29 2.14 8.94
C ARG A 135 -10.92 0.93 8.25
N THR A 136 -11.62 1.13 7.13
CA THR A 136 -12.25 0.03 6.39
C THR A 136 -11.18 -0.91 5.82
N VAL A 137 -10.09 -0.40 5.26
CA VAL A 137 -8.95 -1.23 4.82
C VAL A 137 -8.42 -2.07 5.98
N ALA A 138 -8.11 -1.44 7.12
CA ALA A 138 -7.64 -2.16 8.31
C ALA A 138 -8.61 -3.26 8.75
N MET A 139 -9.89 -2.95 8.82
CA MET A 139 -10.92 -3.92 9.28
C MET A 139 -11.11 -5.06 8.30
N THR A 140 -11.00 -4.82 6.99
CA THR A 140 -11.05 -5.88 5.97
C THR A 140 -9.91 -6.87 6.15
N VAL A 141 -8.68 -6.37 6.33
CA VAL A 141 -7.50 -7.22 6.58
C VAL A 141 -7.67 -8.00 7.88
N ILE A 142 -8.03 -7.33 8.98
CA ILE A 142 -8.20 -7.97 10.29
C ILE A 142 -9.29 -9.04 10.24
N ALA A 143 -10.44 -8.76 9.64
CA ALA A 143 -11.54 -9.71 9.54
C ALA A 143 -11.19 -10.93 8.68
N HIS A 144 -10.52 -10.72 7.54
CA HIS A 144 -10.04 -11.80 6.68
C HIS A 144 -9.12 -12.76 7.46
N HIS A 145 -8.12 -12.22 8.17
CA HIS A 145 -7.18 -13.04 8.93
C HIS A 145 -7.81 -13.62 10.21
N GLN A 146 -8.76 -12.94 10.83
CA GLN A 146 -9.54 -13.52 11.93
C GLN A 146 -10.27 -14.78 11.48
N GLN A 147 -10.89 -14.74 10.31
CA GLN A 147 -11.58 -15.90 9.73
C GLN A 147 -10.57 -17.00 9.34
N ARG A 148 -9.49 -16.64 8.61
CA ARG A 148 -8.45 -17.56 8.15
C ARG A 148 -7.79 -18.30 9.31
N LEU A 149 -7.45 -17.59 10.37
CA LEU A 149 -6.75 -18.12 11.55
C LEU A 149 -7.72 -18.56 12.67
N LYS A 150 -9.04 -18.50 12.43
CA LYS A 150 -10.08 -18.81 13.44
C LYS A 150 -9.87 -18.07 14.77
N GLY A 151 -9.42 -16.82 14.69
CA GLY A 151 -9.08 -15.98 15.84
C GLY A 151 -7.84 -16.41 16.64
N ARG A 152 -7.04 -17.37 16.16
CA ARG A 152 -5.92 -18.00 16.88
C ARG A 152 -4.58 -17.62 16.28
N ALA A 153 -4.25 -16.34 16.22
CA ALA A 153 -2.87 -15.93 15.96
C ALA A 153 -2.03 -16.10 17.23
N GLN A 154 -0.80 -16.60 17.11
CA GLN A 154 0.16 -16.67 18.21
C GLN A 154 0.81 -15.31 18.45
N ARG A 155 1.25 -14.67 17.37
CA ARG A 155 1.89 -13.35 17.38
C ARG A 155 1.39 -12.52 16.20
N ILE A 156 1.19 -11.23 16.44
CA ILE A 156 0.92 -10.26 15.39
C ILE A 156 1.96 -9.15 15.51
N THR A 157 2.76 -9.01 14.46
CA THR A 157 3.75 -7.94 14.38
C THR A 157 3.14 -6.74 13.63
N ILE A 158 3.29 -5.57 14.22
CA ILE A 158 2.86 -4.29 13.67
C ILE A 158 4.13 -3.53 13.29
N ASP A 159 4.32 -3.29 12.02
CA ASP A 159 5.40 -2.43 11.52
C ASP A 159 4.87 -1.03 11.29
N LEU A 160 5.60 -0.02 11.77
CA LEU A 160 5.32 1.38 11.52
C LEU A 160 6.55 1.98 10.87
N ASP A 161 6.39 2.49 9.66
CA ASP A 161 7.50 3.01 8.88
C ASP A 161 7.09 4.30 8.13
N PRO A 162 7.82 5.43 8.33
CA PRO A 162 7.70 6.57 7.44
C PRO A 162 8.35 6.25 6.10
N THR A 163 7.70 6.59 5.01
CA THR A 163 8.28 6.52 3.67
C THR A 163 8.17 7.86 2.97
N ASP A 164 9.05 8.16 2.05
CA ASP A 164 8.92 9.35 1.23
C ASP A 164 7.91 9.13 0.09
N ASP A 165 7.21 10.20 -0.25
CA ASP A 165 6.32 10.29 -1.39
C ASP A 165 6.75 11.54 -2.18
N PRO A 166 7.68 11.39 -3.14
CA PRO A 166 8.24 12.50 -3.89
C PRO A 166 7.18 13.29 -4.64
N THR A 167 7.29 14.61 -4.60
CA THR A 167 6.31 15.49 -5.20
C THR A 167 6.90 16.26 -6.37
N HIS A 168 6.06 16.48 -7.38
CA HIS A 168 6.39 17.29 -8.54
C HIS A 168 5.61 18.60 -8.51
N GLY A 169 6.32 19.71 -8.70
CA GLY A 169 5.72 21.04 -8.64
C GLY A 169 5.44 21.53 -7.21
N GLN A 170 4.66 22.62 -7.11
CA GLN A 170 4.32 23.23 -5.83
C GLN A 170 3.03 22.63 -5.29
N GLN A 171 3.13 21.81 -4.26
CA GLN A 171 1.99 21.26 -3.55
C GLN A 171 2.00 21.72 -2.09
N ALA A 172 0.81 21.90 -1.51
CA ALA A 172 0.68 22.31 -0.12
C ALA A 172 1.23 21.22 0.81
N PHE A 173 1.98 21.62 1.85
CA PHE A 173 2.58 20.75 2.87
C PHE A 173 3.69 19.81 2.37
N THR A 174 4.22 20.01 1.17
CA THR A 174 5.48 19.40 0.77
C THR A 174 6.64 20.17 1.37
N PHE A 175 7.62 19.45 1.86
CA PHE A 175 8.85 20.03 2.43
C PHE A 175 10.05 19.24 1.94
N PHE A 176 11.19 19.92 1.84
CA PHE A 176 12.45 19.25 1.59
C PHE A 176 12.80 18.37 2.80
N ASN A 177 13.06 17.10 2.53
CA ASN A 177 13.45 16.13 3.55
C ASN A 177 14.93 15.77 3.31
N GLY A 178 15.80 16.19 4.24
CA GLY A 178 17.25 15.96 4.11
C GLY A 178 17.68 14.50 4.27
N HIS A 179 16.82 13.60 4.77
CA HIS A 179 17.11 12.17 4.84
C HIS A 179 16.94 11.50 3.47
N TYR A 180 15.91 11.90 2.73
CA TYR A 180 15.59 11.38 1.39
C TYR A 180 16.13 12.25 0.25
N ASP A 181 16.71 13.42 0.57
CA ASP A 181 17.25 14.40 -0.38
C ASP A 181 16.24 14.83 -1.47
N THR A 182 14.99 15.00 -1.08
CA THR A 182 13.89 15.33 -2.01
C THR A 182 12.79 16.17 -1.36
N TRP A 183 12.02 16.87 -2.20
CA TRP A 183 10.74 17.47 -1.80
C TRP A 183 9.66 16.40 -1.82
N CYS A 184 9.03 16.14 -0.69
CA CYS A 184 8.11 15.03 -0.54
C CYS A 184 7.02 15.31 0.49
N TYR A 185 5.99 14.46 0.51
CA TYR A 185 5.26 14.11 1.71
C TYR A 185 6.02 13.00 2.46
N LEU A 186 5.66 12.78 3.73
CA LEU A 186 6.23 11.69 4.54
C LEU A 186 5.10 10.84 5.15
N PRO A 187 4.42 10.02 4.33
CA PRO A 187 3.39 9.11 4.83
C PRO A 187 3.90 8.19 5.95
N LEU A 188 3.05 7.93 6.92
CA LEU A 188 3.28 6.86 7.90
C LEU A 188 2.52 5.63 7.43
N VAL A 189 3.24 4.57 7.14
CA VAL A 189 2.70 3.28 6.72
C VAL A 189 2.63 2.34 7.91
N ALA A 190 1.54 1.59 8.03
CA ALA A 190 1.41 0.51 9.00
C ALA A 190 1.06 -0.80 8.29
N THR A 191 1.83 -1.85 8.59
CA THR A 191 1.57 -3.21 8.10
C THR A 191 1.43 -4.21 9.25
N LEU A 192 0.78 -5.33 8.97
CA LEU A 192 0.65 -6.46 9.89
C LEU A 192 1.30 -7.70 9.30
N THR A 193 2.03 -8.44 10.15
CA THR A 193 2.48 -9.79 9.87
C THR A 193 1.85 -10.73 10.90
N PHE A 194 1.30 -11.85 10.46
CA PHE A 194 0.67 -12.84 11.34
C PHE A 194 1.61 -14.04 11.56
N ASN A 195 1.86 -14.35 12.80
CA ASN A 195 2.79 -15.42 13.20
C ASN A 195 4.20 -15.22 12.63
N ASP A 196 4.77 -16.22 11.99
CA ASP A 196 6.08 -16.18 11.33
C ASP A 196 5.93 -16.18 9.78
N GLU A 197 4.80 -15.71 9.27
CA GLU A 197 4.55 -15.56 7.83
C GLU A 197 5.46 -14.47 7.25
N THR A 198 5.78 -14.59 5.97
CA THR A 198 6.61 -13.62 5.23
C THR A 198 5.80 -12.44 4.71
N GLU A 199 4.51 -12.64 4.55
CA GLU A 199 3.60 -11.66 3.98
C GLU A 199 3.29 -10.54 4.97
N GLN A 200 3.34 -9.31 4.45
CA GLN A 200 2.96 -8.10 5.17
C GLN A 200 1.69 -7.50 4.57
N TYR A 201 0.73 -7.19 5.41
CA TYR A 201 -0.57 -6.69 4.99
C TYR A 201 -0.73 -5.23 5.39
N LEU A 202 -0.93 -4.36 4.41
CA LEU A 202 -1.15 -2.94 4.63
C LEU A 202 -2.46 -2.71 5.40
N VAL A 203 -2.39 -1.98 6.50
CA VAL A 203 -3.55 -1.62 7.33
C VAL A 203 -3.76 -0.14 7.52
N ALA A 204 -2.75 0.68 7.28
CA ALA A 204 -2.92 2.12 7.27
C ALA A 204 -1.83 2.83 6.47
N ILE A 205 -2.24 3.91 5.82
CA ILE A 205 -1.35 4.95 5.30
C ILE A 205 -1.91 6.28 5.78
N VAL A 206 -1.08 7.07 6.46
CA VAL A 206 -1.45 8.41 6.94
C VAL A 206 -0.55 9.42 6.25
N LEU A 207 -1.10 10.18 5.31
CA LEU A 207 -0.37 11.25 4.64
C LEU A 207 0.03 12.33 5.65
N ARG A 208 1.30 12.74 5.62
CA ARG A 208 1.86 13.74 6.54
C ARG A 208 2.75 14.71 5.76
N PRO A 209 2.93 15.94 6.28
CA PRO A 209 3.92 16.87 5.72
C PRO A 209 5.32 16.25 5.64
N GLY A 210 6.11 16.62 4.63
CA GLY A 210 7.43 16.05 4.38
C GLY A 210 8.47 16.24 5.48
N ASN A 211 8.25 17.23 6.37
CA ASN A 211 9.10 17.50 7.54
C ASN A 211 8.54 16.88 8.85
N SER A 212 7.57 15.98 8.77
CA SER A 212 6.98 15.37 9.96
C SER A 212 7.97 14.49 10.71
N PRO A 213 8.07 14.60 12.05
CA PRO A 213 8.81 13.63 12.85
C PRO A 213 8.25 12.21 12.68
N ALA A 214 9.11 11.19 12.73
CA ALA A 214 8.68 9.79 12.58
C ALA A 214 7.50 9.41 13.49
N LYS A 215 7.52 9.84 14.74
CA LYS A 215 6.50 9.56 15.77
C LYS A 215 5.19 10.32 15.59
N HIS A 216 5.13 11.32 14.72
CA HIS A 216 3.92 12.13 14.54
C HIS A 216 2.72 11.27 14.12
N GLY A 217 1.66 11.26 14.90
CA GLY A 217 0.44 10.48 14.66
C GLY A 217 0.53 8.99 14.99
N ALA A 218 1.74 8.43 15.15
CA ALA A 218 1.96 7.00 15.35
C ALA A 218 1.28 6.44 16.62
N CYS A 219 1.30 7.18 17.74
CA CYS A 219 0.67 6.74 18.99
C CYS A 219 -0.84 6.53 18.84
N GLY A 220 -1.54 7.44 18.18
CA GLY A 220 -2.97 7.33 17.94
C GLY A 220 -3.32 6.15 17.03
N LEU A 221 -2.56 6.00 15.96
CA LEU A 221 -2.69 4.88 15.01
C LEU A 221 -2.47 3.55 15.72
N LEU A 222 -1.36 3.40 16.45
CA LEU A 222 -1.02 2.16 17.17
C LEU A 222 -2.11 1.77 18.18
N ARG A 223 -2.59 2.72 18.99
CA ARG A 223 -3.66 2.45 19.95
C ARG A 223 -4.93 1.95 19.28
N THR A 224 -5.31 2.57 18.18
CA THR A 224 -6.51 2.18 17.42
C THR A 224 -6.36 0.78 16.82
N LEU A 225 -5.21 0.47 16.21
CA LEU A 225 -4.93 -0.84 15.66
C LEU A 225 -4.92 -1.92 16.75
N LEU A 226 -4.21 -1.69 17.86
CA LEU A 226 -4.16 -2.63 18.98
C LEU A 226 -5.55 -2.89 19.58
N GLN A 227 -6.42 -1.89 19.66
CA GLN A 227 -7.79 -2.06 20.14
C GLN A 227 -8.59 -3.03 19.26
N HIS A 228 -8.46 -2.92 17.93
CA HIS A 228 -9.14 -3.80 17.00
C HIS A 228 -8.53 -5.20 16.99
N LEU A 229 -7.20 -5.29 16.97
CA LEU A 229 -6.47 -6.56 16.96
C LEU A 229 -6.71 -7.38 18.23
N ARG A 230 -6.71 -6.76 19.42
CA ARG A 230 -7.00 -7.45 20.68
C ARG A 230 -8.41 -8.02 20.74
N ARG A 231 -9.38 -7.37 20.08
CA ARG A 231 -10.75 -7.90 19.98
C ARG A 231 -10.82 -9.08 19.02
N ALA A 232 -10.10 -9.01 17.91
CA ALA A 232 -10.10 -10.05 16.88
C ALA A 232 -9.26 -11.28 17.28
N PHE A 233 -8.19 -11.06 18.05
CA PHE A 233 -7.21 -12.09 18.44
C PHE A 233 -6.85 -11.95 19.93
N PRO A 234 -7.76 -12.29 20.84
CA PRO A 234 -7.59 -12.01 22.27
C PRO A 234 -6.43 -12.78 22.93
N GLY A 235 -5.97 -13.88 22.32
CA GLY A 235 -4.84 -14.70 22.81
C GLY A 235 -3.50 -14.42 22.14
N ALA A 236 -3.41 -13.46 21.20
CA ALA A 236 -2.18 -13.19 20.49
C ALA A 236 -1.21 -12.33 21.29
N ALA A 237 0.10 -12.60 21.16
CA ALA A 237 1.15 -11.66 21.54
C ALA A 237 1.25 -10.56 20.44
N PHE A 238 1.47 -9.33 20.85
CA PHE A 238 1.63 -8.20 19.93
C PHE A 238 3.06 -7.69 19.99
N ARG A 239 3.67 -7.54 18.81
CA ARG A 239 5.01 -6.98 18.64
C ARG A 239 4.91 -5.72 17.75
N VAL A 240 5.65 -4.68 18.12
CA VAL A 240 5.81 -3.47 17.33
C VAL A 240 7.24 -3.38 16.84
N ARG A 241 7.45 -3.21 15.53
CA ARG A 241 8.76 -2.95 14.94
C ARG A 241 8.78 -1.55 14.35
N VAL A 242 9.81 -0.80 14.67
CA VAL A 242 10.01 0.57 14.19
C VAL A 242 11.51 0.84 13.99
N ASP A 243 11.82 1.79 13.15
CA ASP A 243 13.19 2.24 12.87
C ASP A 243 13.76 3.17 13.96
N GLY A 244 14.98 3.67 13.73
CA GLY A 244 15.66 4.58 14.64
C GLY A 244 15.02 5.96 14.81
N GLY A 245 14.15 6.36 13.89
CA GLY A 245 13.39 7.61 13.97
C GLY A 245 12.37 7.62 15.12
N PHE A 246 12.02 6.43 15.62
CA PHE A 246 11.14 6.27 16.78
C PHE A 246 11.89 6.15 18.12
N ALA A 247 13.21 6.07 18.10
CA ALA A 247 13.98 5.93 19.32
C ALA A 247 13.73 7.13 20.27
N GLY A 248 13.45 6.82 21.53
CA GLY A 248 13.24 7.82 22.58
C GLY A 248 12.30 7.33 23.68
N ASN A 249 12.52 7.83 24.90
CA ASN A 249 11.81 7.37 26.11
C ASN A 249 10.29 7.57 26.01
N ASP A 250 9.84 8.66 25.40
CA ASP A 250 8.42 8.96 25.16
C ASP A 250 7.69 7.86 24.37
N TRP A 251 8.38 7.30 23.36
CA TRP A 251 7.82 6.22 22.56
C TRP A 251 7.90 4.87 23.29
N LEU A 252 9.03 4.58 23.93
CA LEU A 252 9.19 3.37 24.76
C LEU A 252 8.14 3.30 25.85
N ASP A 253 7.88 4.40 26.54
CA ASP A 253 6.82 4.50 27.55
C ASP A 253 5.42 4.19 26.96
N VAL A 254 5.15 4.56 25.71
CA VAL A 254 3.89 4.21 25.03
C VAL A 254 3.82 2.71 24.81
N LEU A 255 4.89 2.07 24.32
CA LEU A 255 4.95 0.64 24.05
C LEU A 255 4.79 -0.18 25.34
N GLU A 256 5.48 0.21 26.42
CA GLU A 256 5.36 -0.39 27.75
C GLU A 256 3.93 -0.31 28.30
N ARG A 257 3.33 0.89 28.25
CA ARG A 257 1.91 1.07 28.68
C ARG A 257 0.95 0.23 27.84
N GLN A 258 1.28 0.01 26.56
CA GLN A 258 0.48 -0.87 25.70
C GLN A 258 0.77 -2.35 25.95
N ARG A 259 1.75 -2.72 26.77
CA ARG A 259 2.13 -4.12 27.06
C ARG A 259 2.33 -4.92 25.76
N VAL A 260 3.16 -4.41 24.88
CA VAL A 260 3.54 -5.05 23.63
C VAL A 260 5.03 -5.37 23.66
N GLU A 261 5.42 -6.45 22.98
CA GLU A 261 6.82 -6.65 22.61
C GLU A 261 7.25 -5.57 21.62
N TYR A 262 8.50 -5.18 21.61
CA TYR A 262 8.96 -4.22 20.61
C TYR A 262 10.40 -4.45 20.15
N VAL A 263 10.64 -4.06 18.92
CA VAL A 263 11.96 -3.96 18.30
C VAL A 263 12.09 -2.55 17.75
N VAL A 264 13.00 -1.77 18.32
CA VAL A 264 13.25 -0.38 17.95
C VAL A 264 14.68 -0.25 17.47
N GLY A 265 14.89 0.25 16.25
CA GLY A 265 16.21 0.59 15.75
C GLY A 265 16.85 1.69 16.61
N LEU A 266 18.14 1.64 16.77
CA LEU A 266 18.91 2.72 17.37
C LEU A 266 19.89 3.28 16.34
N ALA A 267 19.98 4.60 16.23
CA ALA A 267 20.98 5.23 15.41
C ALA A 267 22.37 4.83 15.89
N SER A 268 23.21 4.40 14.95
CA SER A 268 24.58 4.00 15.25
C SER A 268 25.36 5.16 15.85
N ASN A 269 26.10 4.89 16.92
CA ASN A 269 27.04 5.84 17.52
C ASN A 269 28.28 5.12 18.04
N VAL A 270 29.33 5.86 18.34
CA VAL A 270 30.63 5.32 18.77
C VAL A 270 30.50 4.38 19.98
N ARG A 271 29.59 4.69 20.91
CA ARG A 271 29.37 3.87 22.12
C ARG A 271 28.75 2.52 21.76
N LEU A 272 27.70 2.51 20.94
CA LEU A 272 27.02 1.27 20.48
C LEU A 272 27.97 0.43 19.62
N VAL A 273 28.73 1.05 18.70
CA VAL A 273 29.75 0.34 17.90
C VAL A 273 30.78 -0.34 18.78
N ARG A 274 31.25 0.35 19.86
CA ARG A 274 32.19 -0.24 20.81
C ARG A 274 31.58 -1.43 21.58
N CYS A 275 30.32 -1.32 22.03
CA CYS A 275 29.60 -2.41 22.69
C CYS A 275 29.45 -3.62 21.76
N ALA A 276 29.15 -3.39 20.47
CA ALA A 276 28.98 -4.46 19.48
C ALA A 276 30.29 -5.07 18.99
N GLY A 277 31.44 -4.42 19.20
CA GLY A 277 32.74 -4.79 18.60
C GLY A 277 33.16 -6.25 18.83
N ARG A 278 32.94 -6.77 20.05
CA ARG A 278 33.24 -8.17 20.37
C ARG A 278 32.33 -9.14 19.59
N LEU A 279 31.04 -8.87 19.54
CA LEU A 279 30.03 -9.70 18.85
C LEU A 279 30.25 -9.69 17.34
N LEU A 280 30.62 -8.54 16.79
CA LEU A 280 30.98 -8.39 15.37
C LEU A 280 32.22 -9.22 15.03
N GLY A 281 33.25 -9.21 15.90
CA GLY A 281 34.44 -10.03 15.71
C GLY A 281 34.13 -11.52 15.72
N GLU A 282 33.27 -11.96 16.62
CA GLU A 282 32.79 -13.33 16.71
C GLU A 282 31.97 -13.73 15.47
N ALA A 283 31.00 -12.92 15.08
CA ALA A 283 30.21 -13.17 13.87
C ALA A 283 31.08 -13.25 12.60
N HIS A 284 32.09 -12.38 12.49
CA HIS A 284 33.06 -12.41 11.40
C HIS A 284 33.90 -13.69 11.39
N GLY A 285 34.33 -14.15 12.56
CA GLY A 285 35.07 -15.44 12.70
C GLY A 285 34.20 -16.61 12.24
N LEU A 286 32.96 -16.69 12.70
CA LEU A 286 32.02 -17.73 12.32
C LEU A 286 31.70 -17.70 10.82
N SER A 287 31.46 -16.51 10.26
CA SER A 287 31.20 -16.34 8.83
C SER A 287 32.36 -16.79 7.94
N LYS A 288 33.62 -16.51 8.35
CA LYS A 288 34.81 -17.02 7.64
C LYS A 288 34.89 -18.53 7.66
N TYR A 289 34.51 -19.18 8.76
CA TYR A 289 34.54 -20.61 8.89
C TYR A 289 33.39 -21.30 8.13
N SER A 290 32.15 -20.77 8.23
CA SER A 290 30.96 -21.40 7.65
C SER A 290 30.76 -21.04 6.16
N GLY A 291 31.38 -19.95 5.68
CA GLY A 291 31.13 -19.39 4.34
C GLY A 291 29.72 -18.78 4.16
N ARG A 292 29.01 -18.55 5.27
CA ARG A 292 27.64 -17.99 5.29
C ARG A 292 27.59 -16.70 6.09
N THR A 293 26.50 -15.96 5.95
CA THR A 293 26.20 -14.83 6.84
C THR A 293 25.84 -15.38 8.22
N GLU A 294 26.57 -14.96 9.24
CA GLU A 294 26.37 -15.37 10.64
C GLU A 294 25.89 -14.19 11.48
N HIS A 295 25.08 -14.49 12.48
CA HIS A 295 24.54 -13.52 13.40
C HIS A 295 24.87 -13.91 14.84
N VAL A 296 25.47 -12.97 15.59
CA VAL A 296 25.74 -13.13 17.01
C VAL A 296 25.00 -12.05 17.77
N PHE A 297 24.25 -12.46 18.78
CA PHE A 297 23.42 -11.59 19.60
C PHE A 297 24.02 -11.44 21.00
N GLY A 298 23.79 -10.32 21.63
CA GLY A 298 24.19 -10.06 23.00
C GLY A 298 23.38 -8.93 23.62
N GLU A 299 23.52 -8.77 24.91
CA GLU A 299 22.80 -7.77 25.69
C GLU A 299 23.79 -6.77 26.31
N THR A 300 23.38 -5.53 26.38
CA THR A 300 24.15 -4.47 27.04
C THR A 300 23.22 -3.42 27.64
N LEU A 301 23.65 -2.78 28.72
CA LEU A 301 23.00 -1.60 29.24
C LEU A 301 23.48 -0.36 28.49
N TYR A 302 22.54 0.39 27.94
CA TYR A 302 22.80 1.61 27.21
C TYR A 302 21.96 2.77 27.76
N ALA A 303 22.62 3.88 28.04
CA ALA A 303 22.01 5.15 28.35
C ALA A 303 22.49 6.18 27.32
N ALA A 304 21.51 6.81 26.64
CA ALA A 304 21.75 7.86 25.65
C ALA A 304 22.23 9.17 26.33
#